data_9ca9801fcda1d1014d02ec0a387a353f
#
_entry.id   9ca9801fcda1d1014d02ec0a387a353f
#
_cell.length_a   1.000
_cell.length_b   1.000
_cell.length_c   1.000
_cell.angle_alpha   90.00
_cell.angle_beta   90.00
_cell.angle_gamma   90.00
#
_symmetry.space_group_name_H-M   'P 1'
#
loop_
_entity.id
_entity.type
_entity.pdbx_description
1 polymer ?
#
loop_
_entity_poly.entity_id
_entity_poly.type
_entity_poly.pdbx_seq_one_letter_code
_entity_poly.pdbx_strand_id
1 'polypeptide(L)'
;MKYIATFYSHFGAIRFKREAPEGVTNIELRPVPRDLSSSCGTSASFDASESFTFIADPTEEIEQIVAVTDGGYKTIYESPHK
;
A
#
# COMPACT_ATOMS: atom_id res chain seq x y z
N MET A 1 -8.45 10.22 3.15
CA MET A 1 -8.91 9.02 2.44
C MET A 1 -8.05 7.82 2.85
N LYS A 2 -8.65 6.65 2.93
CA LYS A 2 -7.96 5.44 3.35
C LYS A 2 -7.37 4.70 2.16
N TYR A 3 -6.13 4.22 2.32
CA TYR A 3 -5.42 3.45 1.31
C TYR A 3 -4.87 2.19 1.93
N ILE A 4 -4.59 1.20 1.10
CA ILE A 4 -3.92 -0.04 1.51
C ILE A 4 -2.80 -0.34 0.53
N ALA A 5 -1.60 -0.57 1.06
CA ALA A 5 -0.45 -1.00 0.27
C ALA A 5 -0.17 -2.45 0.57
N THR A 6 0.12 -3.24 -0.47
CA THR A 6 0.56 -4.62 -0.30
C THR A 6 2.01 -4.73 -0.75
N PHE A 7 2.71 -5.75 -0.28
CA PHE A 7 4.15 -5.85 -0.44
C PHE A 7 4.55 -7.25 -0.88
N TYR A 8 5.76 -7.36 -1.46
CA TYR A 8 6.31 -8.66 -1.81
C TYR A 8 6.91 -9.38 -0.60
N SER A 9 7.27 -8.63 0.46
CA SER A 9 7.84 -9.20 1.67
C SER A 9 7.44 -8.39 2.90
N HIS A 10 7.59 -9.01 4.07
CA HIS A 10 7.35 -8.31 5.34
C HIS A 10 8.32 -7.13 5.54
N PHE A 11 9.53 -7.25 5.03
CA PHE A 11 10.51 -6.17 5.13
C PHE A 11 10.01 -4.92 4.43
N GLY A 12 9.35 -5.08 3.29
CA GLY A 12 8.77 -3.95 2.56
C GLY A 12 7.73 -3.23 3.40
N ALA A 13 6.87 -3.98 4.08
CA ALA A 13 5.83 -3.40 4.93
C ALA A 13 6.44 -2.64 6.12
N ILE A 14 7.44 -3.22 6.77
CA ILE A 14 8.12 -2.60 7.90
C ILE A 14 8.83 -1.33 7.46
N ARG A 15 9.52 -1.38 6.32
CA ARG A 15 10.21 -0.22 5.77
C ARG A 15 9.23 0.90 5.44
N PHE A 16 8.10 0.57 4.84
CA PHE A 16 7.08 1.54 4.48
C PHE A 16 6.59 2.31 5.71
N LYS A 17 6.32 1.59 6.80
CA LYS A 17 5.89 2.22 8.04
C LYS A 17 6.99 3.10 8.64
N ARG A 18 8.23 2.62 8.62
CA ARG A 18 9.35 3.34 9.22
C ARG A 18 9.69 4.62 8.45
N GLU A 19 9.67 4.55 7.13
CA GLU A 19 10.08 5.68 6.29
C GLU A 19 8.93 6.62 5.93
N ALA A 20 7.71 6.13 5.99
CA ALA A 20 6.50 6.93 5.78
C ALA A 20 6.62 7.90 4.60
N PRO A 21 6.24 7.49 3.38
CA PRO A 21 6.31 8.38 2.22
C PRO A 21 5.60 9.70 2.47
N GLU A 22 6.03 10.75 1.77
CA GLU A 22 5.45 12.07 1.92
C GLU A 22 3.94 12.03 1.67
N GLY A 23 3.19 12.69 2.54
CA GLY A 23 1.73 12.75 2.44
C GLY A 23 1.01 11.56 3.07
N VAL A 24 1.75 10.59 3.60
CA VAL A 24 1.18 9.37 4.20
C VAL A 24 1.20 9.51 5.73
N THR A 25 0.05 9.25 6.36
CA THR A 25 -0.09 9.32 7.82
C THR A 25 -0.86 8.11 8.35
N ASN A 26 -0.82 7.91 9.68
CA ASN A 26 -1.58 6.86 10.38
C ASN A 26 -1.35 5.48 9.79
N ILE A 27 -0.09 5.11 9.59
CA ILE A 27 0.27 3.83 9.00
C ILE A 27 0.10 2.71 10.03
N GLU A 28 -0.67 1.68 9.66
CA GLU A 28 -0.84 0.48 10.48
C GLU A 28 -0.55 -0.76 9.66
N LEU A 29 0.27 -1.66 10.19
CA LEU A 29 0.51 -2.96 9.55
C LEU A 29 -0.61 -3.91 9.94
N ARG A 30 -1.19 -4.60 8.95
CA ARG A 30 -2.34 -5.49 9.12
C ARG A 30 -2.25 -6.66 8.17
N PRO A 31 -2.96 -7.75 8.47
CA PRO A 31 -3.13 -8.82 7.48
C PRO A 31 -3.81 -8.26 6.23
N VAL A 32 -3.48 -8.81 5.08
CA VAL A 32 -4.10 -8.40 3.82
C VAL A 32 -5.59 -8.77 3.85
N PRO A 33 -6.50 -7.84 3.48
CA PRO A 33 -7.91 -8.18 3.38
C PRO A 33 -8.16 -9.34 2.41
N ARG A 34 -9.20 -10.12 2.64
CA ARG A 34 -9.51 -11.30 1.83
C ARG A 34 -9.71 -11.00 0.36
N ASP A 35 -10.24 -9.82 0.05
CA ASP A 35 -10.56 -9.45 -1.31
C ASP A 35 -9.40 -8.74 -2.02
N LEU A 36 -8.23 -8.70 -1.39
CA LEU A 36 -7.00 -8.25 -2.03
C LEU A 36 -6.01 -9.40 -2.05
N SER A 37 -5.25 -9.51 -3.13
CA SER A 37 -4.17 -10.50 -3.20
C SER A 37 -2.85 -9.85 -2.82
N SER A 38 -1.97 -10.65 -2.21
CA SER A 38 -0.64 -10.19 -1.85
C SER A 38 0.29 -11.38 -1.75
N SER A 39 1.55 -11.15 -2.07
CA SER A 39 2.58 -12.19 -2.01
C SER A 39 2.97 -12.56 -0.58
N CYS A 40 2.92 -11.61 0.37
CA CYS A 40 3.43 -11.87 1.72
C CYS A 40 2.36 -11.92 2.81
N GLY A 41 1.13 -11.59 2.50
CA GLY A 41 0.05 -11.62 3.50
C GLY A 41 0.02 -10.45 4.47
N THR A 42 0.97 -9.53 4.39
CA THR A 42 1.01 -8.33 5.24
C THR A 42 0.75 -7.10 4.40
N SER A 43 -0.08 -6.20 4.92
CA SER A 43 -0.38 -4.93 4.25
C SER A 43 -0.17 -3.77 5.21
N ALA A 44 -0.14 -2.56 4.65
CA ALA A 44 -0.12 -1.33 5.44
C ALA A 44 -1.34 -0.51 5.06
N SER A 45 -2.19 -0.17 6.03
CA SER A 45 -3.26 0.78 5.81
C SER A 45 -2.76 2.15 6.22
N PHE A 46 -3.18 3.19 5.51
CA PHE A 46 -2.74 4.54 5.80
C PHE A 46 -3.74 5.56 5.30
N ASP A 47 -3.58 6.80 5.76
CA ASP A 47 -4.39 7.92 5.31
C ASP A 47 -3.56 8.85 4.45
N ALA A 48 -4.17 9.41 3.42
CA ALA A 48 -3.56 10.41 2.56
C ALA A 48 -4.68 11.19 1.87
N SER A 49 -4.33 12.28 1.17
CA SER A 49 -5.34 13.08 0.48
C SER A 49 -5.96 12.30 -0.67
N GLU A 50 -7.11 12.76 -1.15
CA GLU A 50 -7.76 12.15 -2.30
C GLU A 50 -6.94 12.28 -3.58
N SER A 51 -6.03 13.24 -3.62
CA SER A 51 -5.15 13.45 -4.76
C SER A 51 -3.82 12.73 -4.63
N PHE A 52 -3.67 11.90 -3.59
CA PHE A 52 -2.44 11.15 -3.39
C PHE A 52 -2.12 10.30 -4.60
N THR A 53 -0.88 10.37 -5.06
CA THR A 53 -0.39 9.55 -6.17
C THR A 53 0.95 8.94 -5.77
N PHE A 54 1.25 7.79 -6.37
CA PHE A 54 2.50 7.10 -6.12
C PHE A 54 3.04 6.68 -7.49
N ILE A 55 4.22 7.19 -7.83
CA ILE A 55 4.75 7.02 -9.19
C ILE A 55 5.70 5.83 -9.29
N ALA A 56 6.57 5.67 -8.31
CA ALA A 56 7.58 4.61 -8.34
C ALA A 56 8.04 4.26 -6.96
N ASP A 57 8.43 3.00 -6.79
CA ASP A 57 9.04 2.51 -5.56
C ASP A 57 10.48 2.12 -5.87
N PRO A 58 11.46 2.95 -5.45
CA PRO A 58 12.87 2.62 -5.72
C PRO A 58 13.34 1.35 -5.03
N THR A 59 12.65 0.88 -3.99
CA THR A 59 13.00 -0.37 -3.31
C THR A 59 12.40 -1.59 -3.98
N GLU A 60 11.41 -1.39 -4.86
CA GLU A 60 10.70 -2.46 -5.55
C GLU A 60 10.03 -3.46 -4.60
N GLU A 61 9.67 -3.01 -3.40
CA GLU A 61 9.05 -3.87 -2.40
C GLU A 61 7.52 -3.73 -2.36
N ILE A 62 6.99 -2.64 -2.89
CA ILE A 62 5.55 -2.41 -2.92
C ILE A 62 4.94 -3.11 -4.13
N GLU A 63 3.97 -3.99 -3.87
CA GLU A 63 3.30 -4.74 -4.92
C GLU A 63 2.17 -3.93 -5.56
N GLN A 64 1.35 -3.29 -4.73
CA GLN A 64 0.29 -2.40 -5.22
C GLN A 64 -0.17 -1.48 -4.09
N ILE A 65 -0.79 -0.37 -4.48
CA ILE A 65 -1.47 0.53 -3.55
C ILE A 65 -2.87 0.75 -4.10
N VAL A 66 -3.88 0.58 -3.25
CA VAL A 66 -5.27 0.79 -3.63
C VAL A 66 -5.91 1.81 -2.71
N ALA A 67 -6.84 2.59 -3.26
CA ALA A 67 -7.70 3.47 -2.47
C ALA A 67 -8.93 2.69 -2.07
N VAL A 68 -9.35 2.81 -0.82
CA VAL A 68 -10.56 2.16 -0.33
C VAL A 68 -11.75 3.05 -0.69
N THR A 69 -12.69 2.50 -1.43
CA THR A 69 -13.88 3.22 -1.89
C THR A 69 -15.14 2.50 -1.42
N ASP A 70 -16.29 3.14 -1.58
CA ASP A 70 -17.57 2.54 -1.21
C ASP A 70 -17.88 1.27 -1.99
N GLY A 71 -17.42 1.18 -3.22
CA GLY A 71 -17.65 0.02 -4.06
C GLY A 71 -16.53 -1.00 -4.06
N GLY A 72 -15.47 -0.78 -3.27
CA GLY A 72 -14.34 -1.70 -3.22
C GLY A 72 -13.00 -0.96 -3.24
N TYR A 73 -12.13 -1.33 -4.18
CA TYR A 73 -10.78 -0.77 -4.24
C TYR A 73 -10.49 -0.19 -5.61
N LYS A 74 -9.77 0.92 -5.62
CA LYS A 74 -9.28 1.54 -6.84
C LYS A 74 -7.77 1.49 -6.83
N THR A 75 -7.15 0.80 -7.79
CA THR A 75 -5.69 0.71 -7.87
C THR A 75 -5.10 2.05 -8.28
N ILE A 76 -4.18 2.57 -7.48
CA ILE A 76 -3.46 3.82 -7.80
C ILE A 76 -2.00 3.56 -8.14
N TYR A 77 -1.48 2.40 -7.77
CA TYR A 77 -0.11 2.00 -8.11
C TYR A 77 -0.05 0.48 -8.24
N GLU A 78 0.64 0.01 -9.24
CA GLU A 78 0.87 -1.41 -9.45
C GLU A 78 2.30 -1.60 -9.89
N SER A 79 3.00 -2.55 -9.26
CA SER A 79 4.39 -2.80 -9.56
C SER A 79 4.57 -3.23 -11.03
N PRO A 80 5.59 -2.70 -11.74
CA PRO A 80 5.86 -3.12 -13.11
C PRO A 80 6.38 -4.55 -13.20
N HIS A 81 6.75 -5.17 -12.09
CA HIS A 81 7.24 -6.55 -12.06
C HIS A 81 6.14 -7.58 -11.86
N LYS A 82 4.92 -7.14 -11.79
CA LYS A 82 3.79 -7.99 -11.54
C LYS A 82 3.33 -8.71 -12.81
#